data_0e41ca560a5ad7241275bdfbf0e08668
#
_entry.id   0e41ca560a5ad7241275bdfbf0e08668
#
_cell.length_a   1.000
_cell.length_b   1.000
_cell.length_c   1.000
_cell.angle_alpha   90.00
_cell.angle_beta   90.00
_cell.angle_gamma   90.00
#
_symmetry.space_group_name_H-M   'P 1'
#
loop_
_entity.id
_entity.type
_entity.pdbx_description
1 polymer ?
#
loop_
_entity_poly.entity_id
_entity_poly.type
_entity_poly.pdbx_seq_one_letter_code
_entity_poly.pdbx_strand_id
1 'polypeptide(L)'
;MWLETETFQIDKNENLEVNIKIGEKLQGSNRPYIPNDVEEFYWSQNGKKFNVNSRLGDSPAFSENINDNGLTSIVYISKPSFLTYDTMEKFEKFANHKDLGPVKKLHASLGFPEKNFIETYRRFAKVIVGVGSSSGRDTNFGLLIEFILLNNPY
;
A
#
# COMPACT_ATOMS: atom_id res chain seq x y z
N MET A 1 -3.10 5.69 3.23
CA MET A 1 -2.71 5.43 1.83
C MET A 1 -3.28 4.07 1.43
N TRP A 2 -3.75 3.91 0.19
CA TRP A 2 -4.21 2.65 -0.41
C TRP A 2 -4.02 2.70 -1.92
N LEU A 3 -4.20 1.56 -2.57
CA LEU A 3 -4.29 1.44 -4.02
C LEU A 3 -5.77 1.33 -4.40
N GLU A 4 -6.19 2.02 -5.45
CA GLU A 4 -7.58 2.06 -5.89
C GLU A 4 -7.68 1.97 -7.41
N THR A 5 -8.60 1.17 -7.88
CA THR A 5 -9.04 1.09 -9.28
C THR A 5 -10.51 1.47 -9.39
N GLU A 6 -10.97 1.91 -10.54
CA GLU A 6 -12.39 2.18 -10.77
C GLU A 6 -13.23 0.90 -10.78
N THR A 7 -12.64 -0.18 -11.31
CA THR A 7 -13.29 -1.50 -11.39
C THR A 7 -12.38 -2.56 -10.77
N PHE A 8 -12.95 -3.41 -9.92
CA PHE A 8 -12.22 -4.53 -9.29
C PHE A 8 -12.38 -5.85 -10.07
N GLN A 9 -13.10 -5.80 -11.19
CA GLN A 9 -13.24 -6.92 -12.14
C GLN A 9 -13.24 -6.37 -13.56
N ILE A 10 -12.35 -6.89 -14.39
CA ILE A 10 -12.15 -6.48 -15.78
C ILE A 10 -12.14 -7.69 -16.69
N ASP A 11 -12.37 -7.47 -17.97
CA ASP A 11 -12.21 -8.51 -18.98
C ASP A 11 -10.74 -8.72 -19.35
N LYS A 12 -10.45 -9.88 -19.90
CA LYS A 12 -9.13 -10.20 -20.45
C LYS A 12 -8.78 -9.22 -21.59
N ASN A 13 -7.54 -8.79 -21.65
CA ASN A 13 -6.99 -7.80 -22.57
C ASN A 13 -7.50 -6.37 -22.35
N GLU A 14 -8.19 -6.12 -21.25
CA GLU A 14 -8.48 -4.74 -20.83
C GLU A 14 -7.29 -4.10 -20.11
N ASN A 15 -7.24 -2.78 -20.21
CA ASN A 15 -6.28 -1.98 -19.49
C ASN A 15 -6.72 -1.83 -18.02
N LEU A 16 -5.86 -2.24 -17.10
CA LEU A 16 -6.05 -2.03 -15.68
C LEU A 16 -5.28 -0.79 -15.22
N GLU A 17 -6.02 0.16 -14.68
CA GLU A 17 -5.46 1.37 -14.09
C GLU A 17 -5.61 1.37 -12.58
N VAL A 18 -4.52 1.70 -11.87
CA VAL A 18 -4.53 1.77 -10.41
C VAL A 18 -3.88 3.08 -9.94
N ASN A 19 -4.60 3.78 -9.09
CA ASN A 19 -4.16 5.00 -8.44
C ASN A 19 -3.57 4.72 -7.05
N ILE A 20 -2.51 5.45 -6.71
CA ILE A 20 -2.07 5.59 -5.32
C ILE A 20 -2.94 6.67 -4.69
N LYS A 21 -3.65 6.34 -3.60
CA LYS A 21 -4.51 7.27 -2.86
C LYS A 21 -3.93 7.63 -1.50
N ILE A 22 -4.05 8.89 -1.12
CA ILE A 22 -3.72 9.37 0.23
C ILE A 22 -4.92 10.09 0.81
N GLY A 23 -5.32 9.69 2.00
CA GLY A 23 -6.46 10.24 2.70
C GLY A 23 -6.83 9.41 3.93
N GLU A 24 -8.05 9.59 4.41
CA GLU A 24 -8.62 8.88 5.56
C GLU A 24 -10.01 8.35 5.21
N LYS A 25 -10.40 7.23 5.83
CA LYS A 25 -11.74 6.61 5.67
C LYS A 25 -12.10 6.37 4.19
N LEU A 26 -11.12 5.94 3.38
CA LEU A 26 -11.24 5.74 1.93
C LEU A 26 -11.64 7.01 1.14
N GLN A 27 -11.49 8.19 1.73
CA GLN A 27 -11.63 9.47 1.05
C GLN A 27 -10.28 10.13 0.92
N GLY A 28 -9.86 10.45 -0.31
CA GLY A 28 -8.55 11.02 -0.55
C GLY A 28 -8.31 11.41 -1.99
N SER A 29 -7.14 11.98 -2.24
CA SER A 29 -6.69 12.40 -3.56
C SER A 29 -5.70 11.42 -4.17
N ASN A 30 -5.62 11.41 -5.49
CA ASN A 30 -4.60 10.67 -6.22
C ASN A 30 -3.23 11.29 -5.91
N ARG A 31 -2.25 10.43 -5.68
CA ARG A 31 -0.85 10.77 -5.60
C ARG A 31 -0.16 10.26 -6.88
N PRO A 32 0.55 11.10 -7.62
CA PRO A 32 1.32 10.65 -8.77
C PRO A 32 2.44 9.70 -8.34
N TYR A 33 2.89 8.87 -9.26
CA TYR A 33 4.04 8.01 -9.05
C TYR A 33 5.31 8.85 -8.87
N ILE A 34 6.03 8.60 -7.76
CA ILE A 34 7.30 9.28 -7.42
C ILE A 34 8.34 8.19 -7.14
N PRO A 35 9.27 7.90 -8.06
CA PRO A 35 10.24 6.80 -7.91
C PRO A 35 11.08 6.87 -6.63
N ASN A 36 11.38 8.09 -6.17
CA ASN A 36 12.18 8.30 -4.96
C ASN A 36 11.48 7.85 -3.68
N ASP A 37 10.14 7.75 -3.69
CA ASP A 37 9.35 7.32 -2.54
C ASP A 37 9.07 5.81 -2.54
N VAL A 38 9.39 5.12 -3.64
CA VAL A 38 9.04 3.71 -3.87
C VAL A 38 10.23 2.82 -3.60
N GLU A 39 10.05 1.79 -2.79
CA GLU A 39 11.00 0.69 -2.64
C GLU A 39 10.68 -0.44 -3.62
N GLU A 40 9.42 -0.89 -3.63
CA GLU A 40 8.91 -1.85 -4.61
C GLU A 40 7.53 -1.41 -5.11
N PHE A 41 7.32 -1.54 -6.41
CA PHE A 41 6.01 -1.44 -7.02
C PHE A 41 5.93 -2.49 -8.13
N TYR A 42 5.09 -3.48 -7.93
CA TYR A 42 4.98 -4.62 -8.83
C TYR A 42 3.55 -5.13 -8.88
N TRP A 43 3.28 -5.94 -9.89
CA TRP A 43 2.07 -6.74 -9.94
C TRP A 43 2.39 -8.22 -10.10
N SER A 44 1.45 -9.05 -9.72
CA SER A 44 1.59 -10.50 -9.79
C SER A 44 0.31 -11.14 -10.26
N GLN A 45 0.44 -12.11 -11.15
CA GLN A 45 -0.66 -12.94 -11.62
C GLN A 45 -0.14 -14.34 -11.93
N ASN A 46 -0.92 -15.38 -11.60
CA ASN A 46 -0.57 -16.79 -11.87
C ASN A 46 0.84 -17.17 -11.39
N GLY A 47 1.25 -16.66 -10.22
CA GLY A 47 2.56 -16.94 -9.62
C GLY A 47 3.75 -16.24 -10.28
N LYS A 48 3.52 -15.38 -11.27
CA LYS A 48 4.56 -14.56 -11.90
C LYS A 48 4.52 -13.15 -11.33
N LYS A 49 5.70 -12.57 -11.10
CA LYS A 49 5.88 -11.18 -10.63
C LYS A 49 6.44 -10.33 -11.76
N PHE A 50 5.88 -9.13 -11.94
CA PHE A 50 6.27 -8.16 -12.95
C PHE A 50 6.49 -6.80 -12.30
N ASN A 51 7.56 -6.11 -12.67
CA ASN A 51 7.79 -4.75 -12.20
C ASN A 51 6.84 -3.77 -12.90
N VAL A 52 6.42 -2.76 -12.17
CA VAL A 52 5.65 -1.64 -12.73
C VAL A 52 6.61 -0.67 -13.41
N ASN A 53 6.33 -0.30 -14.67
CA ASN A 53 7.15 0.60 -15.48
C ASN A 53 6.54 2.01 -15.54
N SER A 54 6.29 2.63 -14.40
CA SER A 54 5.75 3.98 -14.34
C SER A 54 6.85 5.04 -14.31
N ARG A 55 6.54 6.21 -14.84
CA ARG A 55 7.42 7.38 -14.89
C ARG A 55 7.03 8.38 -13.81
N LEU A 56 7.98 9.22 -13.43
CA LEU A 56 7.72 10.32 -12.51
C LEU A 56 6.51 11.15 -12.98
N GLY A 57 5.52 11.29 -12.13
CA GLY A 57 4.32 12.08 -12.39
C GLY A 57 3.12 11.28 -12.92
N ASP A 58 3.29 10.01 -13.28
CA ASP A 58 2.18 9.20 -13.80
C ASP A 58 1.03 9.11 -12.80
N SER A 59 -0.17 9.37 -13.26
CA SER A 59 -1.44 9.24 -12.54
C SER A 59 -2.54 8.89 -13.56
N PRO A 60 -2.97 7.61 -13.61
CA PRO A 60 -2.75 6.52 -12.65
C PRO A 60 -1.28 6.10 -12.53
N ALA A 61 -0.93 5.61 -11.34
CA ALA A 61 0.44 5.15 -11.06
C ALA A 61 0.76 3.77 -11.64
N PHE A 62 -0.26 3.03 -12.05
CA PHE A 62 -0.16 1.75 -12.74
C PHE A 62 -1.16 1.75 -13.90
N SER A 63 -0.71 1.33 -15.07
CA SER A 63 -1.55 1.18 -16.25
C SER A 63 -0.95 0.10 -17.16
N GLU A 64 -1.58 -1.07 -17.19
CA GLU A 64 -1.11 -2.24 -17.95
C GLU A 64 -2.28 -3.02 -18.56
N ASN A 65 -2.10 -3.55 -19.76
CA ASN A 65 -3.04 -4.51 -20.34
C ASN A 65 -2.83 -5.90 -19.73
N ILE A 66 -3.87 -6.45 -19.10
CA ILE A 66 -3.80 -7.76 -18.45
C ILE A 66 -4.32 -8.85 -19.38
N ASN A 67 -3.42 -9.70 -19.86
CA ASN A 67 -3.70 -10.64 -20.94
C ASN A 67 -4.11 -12.04 -20.48
N ASP A 68 -3.95 -12.37 -19.21
CA ASP A 68 -4.29 -13.68 -18.67
C ASP A 68 -5.50 -13.62 -17.72
N ASN A 69 -6.27 -14.70 -17.66
CA ASN A 69 -7.33 -14.84 -16.67
C ASN A 69 -6.73 -15.10 -15.26
N GLY A 70 -7.41 -14.65 -14.22
CA GLY A 70 -7.06 -14.95 -12.83
C GLY A 70 -7.06 -13.73 -11.93
N LEU A 71 -6.68 -13.93 -10.66
CA LEU A 71 -6.48 -12.83 -9.73
C LEU A 71 -5.17 -12.12 -10.01
N THR A 72 -5.25 -10.81 -10.17
CA THR A 72 -4.09 -9.92 -10.32
C THR A 72 -3.94 -9.10 -9.04
N SER A 73 -2.79 -9.21 -8.40
CA SER A 73 -2.44 -8.42 -7.22
C SER A 73 -1.44 -7.35 -7.59
N ILE A 74 -1.73 -6.10 -7.25
CA ILE A 74 -0.80 -4.98 -7.40
C ILE A 74 -0.32 -4.60 -6.00
N VAL A 75 1.00 -4.53 -5.79
CA VAL A 75 1.64 -4.33 -4.50
C VAL A 75 2.56 -3.12 -4.55
N TYR A 76 2.41 -2.25 -3.57
CA TYR A 76 3.24 -1.06 -3.37
C TYR A 76 3.89 -1.08 -2.00
N ILE A 77 5.20 -0.84 -1.95
CA ILE A 77 5.98 -0.69 -0.73
C ILE A 77 6.73 0.64 -0.81
N SER A 78 6.50 1.50 0.17
CA SER A 78 7.25 2.76 0.23
C SER A 78 8.65 2.56 0.79
N LYS A 79 9.59 3.42 0.39
CA LYS A 79 10.82 3.62 1.15
C LYS A 79 10.49 4.11 2.57
N PRO A 80 11.41 3.96 3.53
CA PRO A 80 11.26 4.56 4.84
C PRO A 80 11.05 6.06 4.75
N SER A 81 10.08 6.56 5.49
CA SER A 81 9.82 7.99 5.69
C SER A 81 10.06 8.34 7.15
N PHE A 82 10.42 9.57 7.42
CA PHE A 82 10.79 10.03 8.75
C PHE A 82 9.87 11.17 9.18
N LEU A 83 9.45 11.13 10.44
CA LEU A 83 8.66 12.18 11.06
C LEU A 83 9.30 12.54 12.40
N THR A 84 9.61 13.82 12.59
CA THR A 84 10.19 14.32 13.83
C THR A 84 9.07 14.82 14.74
N TYR A 85 9.09 14.38 15.99
CA TYR A 85 8.25 14.88 17.06
C TYR A 85 9.06 15.73 18.02
N ASP A 86 8.72 16.99 18.13
CA ASP A 86 9.31 17.93 19.09
C ASP A 86 8.87 17.65 20.54
N THR A 87 7.70 17.05 20.72
CA THR A 87 7.15 16.67 22.03
C THR A 87 6.47 15.31 22.01
N MET A 88 6.49 14.62 23.15
CA MET A 88 5.77 13.36 23.35
C MET A 88 4.25 13.54 23.17
N GLU A 89 3.71 14.69 23.54
CA GLU A 89 2.27 14.98 23.43
C GLU A 89 1.76 14.90 21.98
N LYS A 90 2.53 15.42 21.03
CA LYS A 90 2.19 15.32 19.59
C LYS A 90 2.19 13.88 19.11
N PHE A 91 3.15 13.10 19.56
CA PHE A 91 3.22 11.67 19.25
C PHE A 91 2.04 10.89 19.86
N GLU A 92 1.71 11.14 21.12
CA GLU A 92 0.55 10.51 21.79
C GLU A 92 -0.76 10.83 21.06
N LYS A 93 -0.94 12.08 20.64
CA LYS A 93 -2.11 12.49 19.85
C LYS A 93 -2.22 11.72 18.55
N PHE A 94 -1.11 11.55 17.83
CA PHE A 94 -1.05 10.75 16.62
C PHE A 94 -1.34 9.28 16.90
N ALA A 95 -0.68 8.70 17.91
CA ALA A 95 -0.82 7.30 18.27
C ALA A 95 -2.25 6.95 18.70
N ASN A 96 -2.89 7.82 19.47
CA ASN A 96 -4.29 7.66 19.87
C ASN A 96 -5.24 7.75 18.63
N HIS A 97 -4.97 8.68 17.71
CA HIS A 97 -5.74 8.79 16.46
C HIS A 97 -5.63 7.55 15.59
N LYS A 98 -4.51 6.84 15.65
CA LYS A 98 -4.25 5.61 14.88
C LYS A 98 -4.47 4.32 15.67
N ASP A 99 -4.94 4.42 16.90
CA ASP A 99 -5.19 3.29 17.82
C ASP A 99 -3.96 2.37 17.98
N LEU A 100 -2.79 2.96 18.12
CA LEU A 100 -1.52 2.23 18.23
C LEU A 100 -1.26 1.66 19.64
N GLY A 101 -2.21 1.80 20.58
CA GLY A 101 -2.07 1.30 21.93
C GLY A 101 -1.14 2.15 22.82
N PRO A 102 -0.56 1.59 23.89
CA PRO A 102 0.15 2.34 24.94
C PRO A 102 1.59 2.72 24.53
N VAL A 103 1.76 3.41 23.40
CA VAL A 103 3.08 3.73 22.82
C VAL A 103 3.97 4.55 23.74
N LYS A 104 3.42 5.44 24.57
CA LYS A 104 4.22 6.23 25.54
C LYS A 104 4.93 5.35 26.55
N LYS A 105 4.21 4.35 27.10
CA LYS A 105 4.82 3.41 28.05
C LYS A 105 5.91 2.59 27.40
N LEU A 106 5.68 2.12 26.18
CA LEU A 106 6.68 1.38 25.42
C LEU A 106 7.90 2.26 25.10
N HIS A 107 7.69 3.47 24.61
CA HIS A 107 8.73 4.44 24.30
C HIS A 107 9.62 4.72 25.52
N ALA A 108 9.02 4.98 26.67
CA ALA A 108 9.73 5.22 27.94
C ALA A 108 10.49 3.97 28.40
N SER A 109 9.91 2.78 28.29
CA SER A 109 10.56 1.52 28.70
C SER A 109 11.79 1.18 27.86
N LEU A 110 11.86 1.68 26.63
CA LEU A 110 13.01 1.55 25.74
C LEU A 110 14.07 2.64 25.95
N GLY A 111 13.85 3.58 26.86
CA GLY A 111 14.79 4.67 27.16
C GLY A 111 14.90 5.73 26.08
N PHE A 112 13.91 5.85 25.20
CA PHE A 112 13.90 6.85 24.16
C PHE A 112 13.59 8.25 24.71
N PRO A 113 14.11 9.33 24.08
CA PRO A 113 13.91 10.69 24.54
C PRO A 113 12.44 11.13 24.40
N GLU A 114 11.96 11.95 25.33
CA GLU A 114 10.60 12.50 25.28
C GLU A 114 10.43 13.70 24.34
N LYS A 115 11.54 14.21 23.81
CA LYS A 115 11.57 15.38 22.90
C LYS A 115 12.54 15.17 21.75
N ASN A 116 12.20 15.77 20.61
CA ASN A 116 13.05 15.78 19.41
C ASN A 116 13.46 14.38 18.96
N PHE A 117 12.53 13.44 18.96
CA PHE A 117 12.76 12.09 18.46
C PHE A 117 12.15 11.88 17.08
N ILE A 118 12.64 10.86 16.38
CA ILE A 118 12.26 10.55 14.99
C ILE A 118 11.51 9.22 14.97
N GLU A 119 10.33 9.24 14.36
CA GLU A 119 9.63 8.04 13.93
C GLU A 119 10.04 7.69 12.51
N THR A 120 10.31 6.42 12.27
CA THR A 120 10.49 5.87 10.91
C THR A 120 9.28 5.01 10.59
N TYR A 121 8.66 5.25 9.46
CA TYR A 121 7.52 4.46 9.01
C TYR A 121 7.62 4.08 7.53
N ARG A 122 6.96 3.00 7.18
CA ARG A 122 6.75 2.55 5.80
C ARG A 122 5.26 2.37 5.53
N ARG A 123 4.91 2.42 4.27
CA ARG A 123 3.55 2.15 3.81
C ARG A 123 3.53 0.91 2.92
N PHE A 124 2.59 0.03 3.19
CA PHE A 124 2.31 -1.14 2.39
C PHE A 124 0.89 -1.01 1.86
N ALA A 125 0.69 -1.29 0.59
CA ALA A 125 -0.64 -1.32 0.00
C ALA A 125 -0.72 -2.45 -1.02
N LYS A 126 -1.86 -3.14 -1.03
CA LYS A 126 -2.18 -4.18 -1.99
C LYS A 126 -3.60 -3.98 -2.49
N VAL A 127 -3.80 -4.12 -3.79
CA VAL A 127 -5.13 -4.23 -4.41
C VAL A 127 -5.20 -5.51 -5.22
N ILE A 128 -6.35 -6.16 -5.21
CA ILE A 128 -6.62 -7.39 -5.94
C ILE A 128 -7.73 -7.11 -6.94
N VAL A 129 -7.53 -7.54 -8.17
CA VAL A 129 -8.47 -7.39 -9.28
C VAL A 129 -8.70 -8.74 -9.94
N GLY A 130 -9.96 -9.07 -10.18
CA GLY A 130 -10.35 -10.23 -10.98
C GLY A 130 -10.24 -9.92 -12.46
N VAL A 131 -9.59 -10.80 -13.23
CA VAL A 131 -9.46 -10.65 -14.68
C VAL A 131 -10.10 -11.84 -15.39
N GLY A 132 -11.09 -11.57 -16.22
CA GLY A 132 -11.85 -12.59 -16.94
C GLY A 132 -12.46 -13.62 -16.01
N SER A 133 -12.19 -14.92 -16.23
CA SER A 133 -12.51 -15.96 -15.26
C SER A 133 -11.53 -15.87 -14.08
N SER A 134 -11.87 -15.10 -13.07
CA SER A 134 -11.04 -14.77 -11.91
C SER A 134 -10.96 -15.92 -10.90
N SER A 135 -10.50 -17.09 -11.34
CA SER A 135 -10.22 -18.22 -10.46
C SER A 135 -8.91 -18.01 -9.72
N GLY A 136 -8.78 -18.65 -8.54
CA GLY A 136 -7.56 -18.63 -7.76
C GLY A 136 -7.76 -18.12 -6.34
N ARG A 137 -6.65 -17.99 -5.62
CA ARG A 137 -6.60 -17.47 -4.24
C ARG A 137 -5.65 -16.28 -4.17
N ASP A 138 -5.87 -15.43 -3.20
CA ASP A 138 -4.93 -14.37 -2.87
C ASP A 138 -3.56 -14.97 -2.48
N THR A 139 -2.51 -14.28 -2.86
CA THR A 139 -1.13 -14.69 -2.62
C THR A 139 -0.57 -13.97 -1.39
N ASN A 140 0.12 -14.72 -0.54
CA ASN A 140 0.97 -14.16 0.51
C ASN A 140 2.30 -13.74 -0.10
N PHE A 141 2.58 -12.43 -0.10
CA PHE A 141 3.83 -11.85 -0.60
C PHE A 141 4.91 -11.71 0.48
N GLY A 142 4.58 -12.04 1.74
CA GLY A 142 5.52 -11.96 2.86
C GLY A 142 5.84 -10.53 3.30
N LEU A 143 4.92 -9.59 3.09
CA LEU A 143 5.08 -8.21 3.53
C LEU A 143 5.07 -8.13 5.08
N LEU A 144 5.75 -7.14 5.64
CA LEU A 144 5.74 -6.93 7.11
C LEU A 144 4.33 -6.75 7.67
N ILE A 145 3.44 -6.12 6.88
CA ILE A 145 2.01 -6.02 7.16
C ILE A 145 1.28 -6.35 5.87
N GLU A 146 0.40 -7.35 5.91
CA GLU A 146 -0.34 -7.80 4.74
C GLU A 146 -1.71 -8.35 5.16
N PHE A 147 -2.75 -7.96 4.42
CA PHE A 147 -4.05 -8.61 4.48
C PHE A 147 -4.15 -9.67 3.38
N ILE A 148 -4.53 -10.88 3.74
CA ILE A 148 -4.70 -11.98 2.79
C ILE A 148 -6.16 -12.40 2.82
N LEU A 149 -6.80 -12.42 1.66
CA LEU A 149 -8.17 -12.88 1.51
C LEU A 149 -8.21 -14.42 1.61
N LEU A 150 -9.01 -14.94 2.52
CA LEU A 150 -9.18 -16.39 2.70
C LEU A 150 -9.99 -17.02 1.56
N ASN A 151 -10.89 -16.26 0.96
CA ASN A 151 -11.73 -16.67 -0.15
C ASN A 151 -11.56 -15.73 -1.33
N ASN A 152 -11.74 -16.24 -2.53
CA ASN A 152 -11.82 -15.44 -3.74
C ASN A 152 -13.06 -14.54 -3.66
N PRO A 153 -12.93 -13.21 -3.83
CA PRO A 153 -14.06 -12.28 -3.73
C PRO A 153 -14.91 -12.17 -5.01
N TYR A 154 -14.51 -12.86 -6.10
CA TYR A 154 -15.14 -12.79 -7.42
C TYR A 154 -15.79 -14.10 -7.87
#